data_46320f8c1e63814a675884e1e9324c14
#
_entry.id   46320f8c1e63814a675884e1e9324c14
#
_cell.length_a   1.000
_cell.length_b   1.000
_cell.length_c   1.000
_cell.angle_alpha   90.00
_cell.angle_beta   90.00
_cell.angle_gamma   90.00
#
_symmetry.space_group_name_H-M   'P 1'
#
loop_
_entity.id
_entity.type
_entity.pdbx_description
1 polymer ?
#
loop_
_entity_poly.entity_id
_entity_poly.type
_entity_poly.pdbx_seq_one_letter_code
_entity_poly.pdbx_strand_id
1 'polypeptide(L)'
;MALGVINRRWMVILIAAAAIAFTAKLVLALTTYGTNDILTWEADLRQLESGGVLQLYRQGSMPVWHGTVYGSERFNHPPFIISMLRLWGWAATQSGLPLRFWLRLTSAIADVGSLALVWKILSDKSRPRLLSLLLVALSPASIMISGFHGNTDPIMVMLILLCIYLIEAGRPAWLAGAALGMALNIKIVPILFAPAILAYVRRRPQFVLGAAAVVILGGMPYMAQDPLLIANRVLGYSSNPVDWGFPRLIQALAPGRLSAVYASVAKPLALASILIATFWMNSRRVAKAPLFLQCGFIAFLFLFVAPGFGVQYLAWLVPWCAALTVGSIVFYYVSSTAFLFAAYTLWSGGFPWYLASSLEPQKPRAALITVLLEMACWISIGLVALAYREKLNPPSDPPTGETMLVKQAS
;
A
#
# COMPACT_ATOMS: atom_id res chain seq x y z
N MET A 1 32.62 1.04 16.24
CA MET A 1 31.96 1.27 14.97
C MET A 1 31.41 2.70 15.00
N ALA A 2 32.02 3.60 14.25
CA ALA A 2 31.56 5.00 14.20
C ALA A 2 30.20 5.04 13.51
N LEU A 3 29.16 5.39 14.27
CA LEU A 3 27.87 5.80 13.74
C LEU A 3 28.16 6.93 12.74
N GLY A 4 27.96 6.66 11.46
CA GLY A 4 28.12 7.66 10.42
C GLY A 4 27.25 8.86 10.77
N VAL A 5 27.88 9.94 11.22
CA VAL A 5 27.21 11.19 11.59
C VAL A 5 26.41 11.65 10.40
N ILE A 6 25.10 11.38 10.41
CA ILE A 6 24.18 11.96 9.44
C ILE A 6 24.31 13.46 9.59
N ASN A 7 24.69 14.13 8.51
CA ASN A 7 24.89 15.55 8.51
C ASN A 7 23.60 16.23 9.04
N ARG A 8 23.69 16.96 10.15
CA ARG A 8 22.55 17.64 10.80
C ARG A 8 21.71 18.44 9.81
N ARG A 9 22.33 19.00 8.78
CA ARG A 9 21.66 19.74 7.70
C ARG A 9 20.68 18.85 6.92
N TRP A 10 21.04 17.60 6.64
CA TRP A 10 20.20 16.67 5.88
C TRP A 10 18.98 16.22 6.67
N MET A 11 19.14 16.06 7.98
CA MET A 11 18.02 15.76 8.87
C MET A 11 17.02 16.91 8.90
N VAL A 12 17.50 18.16 9.00
CA VAL A 12 16.65 19.36 8.98
C VAL A 12 15.88 19.46 7.66
N ILE A 13 16.54 19.22 6.52
CA ILE A 13 15.91 19.24 5.19
C ILE A 13 14.80 18.19 5.11
N LEU A 14 15.05 16.96 5.58
CA LEU A 14 14.06 15.87 5.54
C LEU A 14 12.87 16.16 6.46
N ILE A 15 13.12 16.70 7.66
CA ILE A 15 12.04 17.10 8.58
C ILE A 15 11.20 18.23 7.97
N ALA A 16 11.84 19.22 7.35
CA ALA A 16 11.13 20.31 6.67
C ALA A 16 10.28 19.77 5.51
N ALA A 17 10.81 18.88 4.69
CA ALA A 17 10.06 18.24 3.61
C ALA A 17 8.86 17.42 4.15
N ALA A 18 9.05 16.67 5.22
CA ALA A 18 7.97 15.91 5.87
C ALA A 18 6.90 16.86 6.44
N ALA A 19 7.30 17.96 7.06
CA ALA A 19 6.38 18.96 7.60
C ALA A 19 5.57 19.65 6.49
N ILE A 20 6.19 20.02 5.37
CA ILE A 20 5.51 20.59 4.20
C ILE A 20 4.46 19.59 3.66
N ALA A 21 4.85 18.33 3.43
CA ALA A 21 3.93 17.33 2.94
C ALA A 21 2.78 17.05 3.92
N PHE A 22 3.08 16.98 5.21
CA PHE A 22 2.07 16.81 6.26
C PHE A 22 1.08 17.98 6.29
N THR A 23 1.57 19.21 6.23
CA THR A 23 0.72 20.41 6.15
C THR A 23 -0.16 20.39 4.90
N ALA A 24 0.39 20.05 3.73
CA ALA A 24 -0.39 19.93 2.51
C ALA A 24 -1.53 18.88 2.66
N LYS A 25 -1.25 17.73 3.29
CA LYS A 25 -2.27 16.72 3.59
C LYS A 25 -3.36 17.24 4.53
N LEU A 26 -2.98 17.98 5.57
CA LEU A 26 -3.95 18.59 6.49
C LEU A 26 -4.81 19.64 5.81
N VAL A 27 -4.24 20.48 4.96
CA VAL A 27 -5.00 21.46 4.16
C VAL A 27 -6.03 20.72 3.29
N LEU A 28 -5.62 19.70 2.55
CA LEU A 28 -6.56 18.89 1.74
C LEU A 28 -7.63 18.24 2.62
N ALA A 29 -7.26 17.69 3.77
CA ALA A 29 -8.20 17.05 4.70
C ALA A 29 -9.24 18.01 5.27
N LEU A 30 -8.91 19.27 5.45
CA LEU A 30 -9.81 20.30 5.98
C LEU A 30 -10.66 20.95 4.88
N THR A 31 -10.11 21.17 3.68
CA THR A 31 -10.73 21.99 2.64
C THR A 31 -11.50 21.18 1.60
N THR A 32 -11.32 19.85 1.55
CA THR A 32 -11.95 18.98 0.55
C THR A 32 -12.84 17.93 1.20
N TYR A 33 -13.83 17.43 0.43
CA TYR A 33 -14.62 16.28 0.87
C TYR A 33 -13.81 14.99 0.72
N GLY A 34 -13.22 14.76 -0.45
CA GLY A 34 -12.42 13.58 -0.78
C GLY A 34 -12.98 12.76 -1.94
N THR A 35 -12.91 11.44 -1.84
CA THR A 35 -13.48 10.53 -2.86
C THR A 35 -14.77 9.87 -2.36
N ASN A 36 -15.40 9.08 -3.23
CA ASN A 36 -16.54 8.23 -2.86
C ASN A 36 -16.22 7.25 -1.73
N ASP A 37 -14.93 6.90 -1.47
CA ASP A 37 -14.55 6.11 -0.30
C ASP A 37 -14.95 6.80 1.01
N ILE A 38 -14.88 8.13 1.08
CA ILE A 38 -15.32 8.88 2.26
C ILE A 38 -16.83 8.76 2.45
N LEU A 39 -17.62 8.82 1.37
CA LEU A 39 -19.06 8.60 1.44
C LEU A 39 -19.38 7.21 2.01
N THR A 40 -18.60 6.20 1.59
CA THR A 40 -18.72 4.83 2.08
C THR A 40 -18.37 4.74 3.56
N TRP A 41 -17.26 5.34 4.02
CA TRP A 41 -16.88 5.36 5.44
C TRP A 41 -17.93 6.04 6.33
N GLU A 42 -18.50 7.16 5.87
CA GLU A 42 -19.57 7.85 6.60
C GLU A 42 -20.88 7.02 6.63
N ALA A 43 -21.20 6.32 5.54
CA ALA A 43 -22.35 5.42 5.47
C ALA A 43 -22.14 4.18 6.33
N ASP A 44 -20.92 3.61 6.37
CA ASP A 44 -20.55 2.49 7.23
C ASP A 44 -20.72 2.85 8.72
N LEU A 45 -20.30 4.05 9.13
CA LEU A 45 -20.51 4.51 10.51
C LEU A 45 -21.99 4.64 10.84
N ARG A 46 -22.79 5.27 9.98
CA ARG A 46 -24.24 5.37 10.17
C ARG A 46 -24.92 3.99 10.28
N GLN A 47 -24.54 3.06 9.40
CA GLN A 47 -25.07 1.69 9.40
C GLN A 47 -24.66 0.93 10.66
N LEU A 48 -23.42 1.16 11.13
CA LEU A 48 -22.90 0.57 12.36
C LEU A 48 -23.65 1.07 13.61
N GLU A 49 -23.98 2.36 13.64
CA GLU A 49 -24.72 2.99 14.76
C GLU A 49 -26.19 2.57 14.80
N SER A 50 -26.85 2.46 13.65
CA SER A 50 -28.27 2.11 13.56
C SER A 50 -28.55 0.61 13.58
N GLY A 51 -27.72 -0.20 12.92
CA GLY A 51 -27.98 -1.63 12.70
C GLY A 51 -26.96 -2.58 13.33
N GLY A 52 -25.86 -2.04 13.83
CA GLY A 52 -24.80 -2.83 14.45
C GLY A 52 -23.92 -3.59 13.46
N VAL A 53 -22.96 -4.35 14.02
CA VAL A 53 -21.87 -4.98 13.27
C VAL A 53 -22.35 -6.03 12.26
N LEU A 54 -23.27 -6.91 12.69
CA LEU A 54 -23.75 -7.98 11.81
C LEU A 54 -24.52 -7.42 10.60
N GLN A 55 -25.31 -6.38 10.81
CA GLN A 55 -26.06 -5.77 9.73
C GLN A 55 -25.12 -5.10 8.72
N LEU A 56 -24.06 -4.43 9.20
CA LEU A 56 -23.03 -3.86 8.35
C LEU A 56 -22.37 -4.93 7.46
N TYR A 57 -21.99 -6.09 8.00
CA TYR A 57 -21.40 -7.18 7.20
C TYR A 57 -22.41 -7.87 6.26
N ARG A 58 -23.68 -8.00 6.68
CA ARG A 58 -24.72 -8.66 5.88
C ARG A 58 -25.18 -7.80 4.70
N GLN A 59 -25.54 -6.57 4.98
CA GLN A 59 -26.22 -5.66 4.05
C GLN A 59 -25.26 -4.65 3.41
N GLY A 60 -24.13 -4.34 4.08
CA GLY A 60 -23.27 -3.23 3.72
C GLY A 60 -23.87 -1.90 4.11
N SER A 61 -23.45 -0.84 3.46
CA SER A 61 -23.92 0.52 3.66
C SER A 61 -24.40 1.15 2.34
N MET A 62 -25.16 2.23 2.44
CA MET A 62 -25.64 2.99 1.29
C MET A 62 -25.04 4.41 1.32
N PRO A 63 -23.94 4.66 0.58
CA PRO A 63 -23.39 5.99 0.44
C PRO A 63 -24.40 6.94 -0.20
N VAL A 64 -24.57 8.13 0.36
CA VAL A 64 -25.51 9.15 -0.14
C VAL A 64 -24.80 10.48 -0.28
N TRP A 65 -25.00 11.13 -1.43
CA TRP A 65 -24.53 12.48 -1.70
C TRP A 65 -25.64 13.30 -2.35
N HIS A 66 -25.97 14.46 -1.76
CA HIS A 66 -27.07 15.33 -2.24
C HIS A 66 -28.39 14.58 -2.55
N GLY A 67 -28.73 13.61 -1.71
CA GLY A 67 -29.94 12.81 -1.89
C GLY A 67 -29.84 11.67 -2.91
N THR A 68 -28.74 11.57 -3.64
CA THR A 68 -28.49 10.45 -4.57
C THR A 68 -27.80 9.31 -3.83
N VAL A 69 -28.35 8.10 -3.95
CA VAL A 69 -27.74 6.86 -3.39
C VAL A 69 -26.76 6.28 -4.41
N TYR A 70 -25.51 6.09 -4.00
CA TYR A 70 -24.42 5.55 -4.84
C TYR A 70 -24.27 4.02 -4.71
N GLY A 71 -25.39 3.30 -4.74
CA GLY A 71 -25.38 1.84 -4.68
C GLY A 71 -25.30 1.30 -3.25
N SER A 72 -25.08 -0.01 -3.13
CA SER A 72 -24.85 -0.70 -1.86
C SER A 72 -23.42 -1.18 -1.83
N GLU A 73 -22.63 -0.63 -0.91
CA GLU A 73 -21.24 -1.03 -0.71
C GLU A 73 -21.16 -2.09 0.40
N ARG A 74 -20.52 -3.21 0.09
CA ARG A 74 -20.33 -4.30 1.05
C ARG A 74 -19.12 -4.03 1.92
N PHE A 75 -19.33 -4.04 3.24
CA PHE A 75 -18.22 -3.93 4.18
C PHE A 75 -17.32 -5.18 4.11
N ASN A 76 -16.06 -4.98 3.73
CA ASN A 76 -15.10 -6.05 3.47
C ASN A 76 -13.78 -5.90 4.25
N HIS A 77 -13.76 -4.97 5.20
CA HIS A 77 -12.60 -4.73 6.06
C HIS A 77 -12.55 -5.71 7.24
N PRO A 78 -11.33 -6.02 7.77
CA PRO A 78 -11.19 -6.77 9.01
C PRO A 78 -11.93 -6.09 10.16
N PRO A 79 -12.45 -6.86 11.15
CA PRO A 79 -13.32 -6.33 12.19
C PRO A 79 -12.72 -5.22 13.05
N PHE A 80 -11.40 -5.17 13.22
CA PHE A 80 -10.72 -4.11 13.96
C PHE A 80 -11.00 -2.70 13.38
N ILE A 81 -11.26 -2.60 12.08
CA ILE A 81 -11.64 -1.33 11.43
C ILE A 81 -12.92 -0.75 12.03
N ILE A 82 -13.82 -1.58 12.54
CA ILE A 82 -15.04 -1.14 13.25
C ILE A 82 -14.67 -0.33 14.50
N SER A 83 -13.66 -0.79 15.26
CA SER A 83 -13.17 -0.05 16.43
C SER A 83 -12.54 1.28 16.03
N MET A 84 -11.78 1.30 14.94
CA MET A 84 -11.21 2.55 14.40
C MET A 84 -12.30 3.50 13.91
N LEU A 85 -13.31 2.99 13.20
CA LEU A 85 -14.42 3.79 12.70
C LEU A 85 -15.22 4.43 13.84
N ARG A 86 -15.48 3.68 14.92
CA ARG A 86 -16.08 4.22 16.15
C ARG A 86 -15.20 5.28 16.80
N LEU A 87 -13.89 5.07 16.88
CA LEU A 87 -12.95 6.03 17.44
C LEU A 87 -12.94 7.33 16.64
N TRP A 88 -12.93 7.26 15.31
CA TRP A 88 -12.98 8.44 14.43
C TRP A 88 -14.34 9.15 14.55
N GLY A 89 -15.46 8.41 14.65
CA GLY A 89 -16.79 8.97 14.88
C GLY A 89 -16.87 9.69 16.22
N TRP A 90 -16.34 9.07 17.28
CA TRP A 90 -16.25 9.69 18.61
C TRP A 90 -15.39 10.96 18.56
N ALA A 91 -14.20 10.91 17.96
CA ALA A 91 -13.31 12.07 17.83
C ALA A 91 -13.97 13.21 17.02
N ALA A 92 -14.72 12.86 15.97
CA ALA A 92 -15.48 13.82 15.19
C ALA A 92 -16.54 14.53 16.04
N THR A 93 -17.29 13.77 16.84
CA THR A 93 -18.32 14.33 17.75
C THR A 93 -17.70 15.24 18.81
N GLN A 94 -16.56 14.83 19.42
CA GLN A 94 -15.92 15.60 20.47
C GLN A 94 -15.26 16.88 19.97
N SER A 95 -14.72 16.87 18.75
CA SER A 95 -13.97 18.01 18.21
C SER A 95 -14.77 18.96 17.32
N GLY A 96 -15.95 18.53 16.86
CA GLY A 96 -16.71 19.24 15.82
C GLY A 96 -16.09 19.14 14.42
N LEU A 97 -14.97 18.41 14.24
CA LEU A 97 -14.36 18.16 12.94
C LEU A 97 -15.00 16.93 12.29
N PRO A 98 -15.16 16.88 10.95
CA PRO A 98 -15.82 15.76 10.28
C PRO A 98 -15.02 14.46 10.38
N LEU A 99 -15.70 13.30 10.29
CA LEU A 99 -15.11 11.96 10.27
C LEU A 99 -13.93 11.87 9.27
N ARG A 100 -14.13 12.40 8.05
CA ARG A 100 -13.13 12.41 6.98
C ARG A 100 -11.82 13.09 7.36
N PHE A 101 -11.83 14.06 8.27
CA PHE A 101 -10.61 14.68 8.79
C PHE A 101 -9.81 13.69 9.63
N TRP A 102 -10.45 13.01 10.58
CA TRP A 102 -9.78 12.07 11.49
C TRP A 102 -9.20 10.86 10.77
N LEU A 103 -9.92 10.34 9.78
CA LEU A 103 -9.44 9.27 8.93
C LEU A 103 -8.16 9.68 8.16
N ARG A 104 -8.16 10.87 7.56
CA ARG A 104 -7.01 11.38 6.81
C ARG A 104 -5.86 11.80 7.70
N LEU A 105 -6.13 12.36 8.87
CA LEU A 105 -5.11 12.69 9.86
C LEU A 105 -4.33 11.45 10.28
N THR A 106 -5.02 10.34 10.58
CA THR A 106 -4.35 9.08 10.94
C THR A 106 -3.51 8.52 9.80
N SER A 107 -3.97 8.64 8.55
CA SER A 107 -3.20 8.27 7.36
C SER A 107 -2.00 9.17 7.13
N ALA A 108 -2.12 10.49 7.34
CA ALA A 108 -1.01 11.42 7.24
C ALA A 108 0.07 11.18 8.31
N ILE A 109 -0.34 10.87 9.55
CA ILE A 109 0.57 10.47 10.64
C ILE A 109 1.30 9.17 10.27
N ALA A 110 0.60 8.19 9.70
CA ALA A 110 1.19 6.93 9.27
C ALA A 110 2.25 7.11 8.17
N ASP A 111 2.07 8.06 7.26
CA ASP A 111 3.09 8.40 6.26
C ASP A 111 4.37 8.97 6.89
N VAL A 112 4.24 9.84 7.90
CA VAL A 112 5.39 10.34 8.66
C VAL A 112 6.09 9.19 9.40
N GLY A 113 5.32 8.29 10.01
CA GLY A 113 5.82 7.07 10.64
C GLY A 113 6.55 6.17 9.64
N SER A 114 5.99 5.99 8.45
CA SER A 114 6.60 5.23 7.35
C SER A 114 7.95 5.82 6.92
N LEU A 115 8.03 7.14 6.74
CA LEU A 115 9.28 7.83 6.42
C LEU A 115 10.35 7.64 7.52
N ALA A 116 9.96 7.74 8.79
CA ALA A 116 10.87 7.53 9.92
C ALA A 116 11.38 6.08 9.99
N LEU A 117 10.53 5.10 9.72
CA LEU A 117 10.90 3.69 9.67
C LEU A 117 11.84 3.39 8.49
N VAL A 118 11.52 3.89 7.29
CA VAL A 118 12.38 3.76 6.10
C VAL A 118 13.76 4.39 6.36
N TRP A 119 13.79 5.58 6.95
CA TRP A 119 15.05 6.20 7.37
C TRP A 119 15.86 5.26 8.27
N LYS A 120 15.26 4.74 9.34
CA LYS A 120 15.95 3.83 10.29
C LYS A 120 16.45 2.56 9.61
N ILE A 121 15.61 1.90 8.80
CA ILE A 121 15.97 0.67 8.07
C ILE A 121 17.17 0.90 7.15
N LEU A 122 17.19 2.03 6.42
CA LEU A 122 18.25 2.32 5.46
C LEU A 122 19.52 2.88 6.11
N SER A 123 19.42 3.59 7.26
CA SER A 123 20.57 4.16 7.95
C SER A 123 21.52 3.11 8.52
N ASP A 124 20.99 1.97 8.93
CA ASP A 124 21.78 0.90 9.54
C ASP A 124 22.59 0.08 8.53
N LYS A 125 22.23 0.11 7.24
CA LYS A 125 22.77 -0.81 6.22
C LYS A 125 23.46 -0.14 5.02
N SER A 126 23.11 1.08 4.73
CA SER A 126 23.69 1.86 3.63
C SER A 126 23.47 3.34 3.89
N ARG A 127 24.33 4.21 3.35
CA ARG A 127 24.07 5.65 3.43
C ARG A 127 22.75 5.94 2.71
N PRO A 128 21.68 6.38 3.42
CA PRO A 128 20.43 6.69 2.79
C PRO A 128 20.65 7.78 1.75
N ARG A 129 20.12 7.58 0.55
CA ARG A 129 20.18 8.61 -0.48
C ARG A 129 19.14 9.68 -0.13
N LEU A 130 19.62 10.85 0.34
CA LEU A 130 18.73 11.94 0.76
C LEU A 130 17.66 12.23 -0.30
N LEU A 131 18.05 12.27 -1.58
CA LEU A 131 17.11 12.57 -2.65
C LEU A 131 15.98 11.54 -2.76
N SER A 132 16.28 10.25 -2.59
CA SER A 132 15.23 9.21 -2.58
C SER A 132 14.31 9.33 -1.37
N LEU A 133 14.83 9.70 -0.19
CA LEU A 133 14.02 9.98 1.00
C LEU A 133 13.17 11.24 0.84
N LEU A 134 13.70 12.29 0.21
CA LEU A 134 12.93 13.50 -0.10
C LEU A 134 11.78 13.20 -1.07
N LEU A 135 12.03 12.36 -2.08
CA LEU A 135 10.96 11.90 -2.97
C LEU A 135 9.88 11.12 -2.22
N VAL A 136 10.24 10.27 -1.25
CA VAL A 136 9.25 9.60 -0.39
C VAL A 136 8.48 10.63 0.45
N ALA A 137 9.18 11.55 1.11
CA ALA A 137 8.57 12.55 1.99
C ALA A 137 7.60 13.49 1.22
N LEU A 138 7.99 13.94 0.04
CA LEU A 138 7.23 14.87 -0.82
C LEU A 138 6.44 14.16 -1.91
N SER A 139 6.22 12.84 -1.81
CA SER A 139 5.51 12.08 -2.84
C SER A 139 4.12 12.65 -3.12
N PRO A 140 3.85 13.11 -4.36
CA PRO A 140 2.53 13.60 -4.71
C PRO A 140 1.46 12.51 -4.58
N ALA A 141 1.79 11.25 -4.89
CA ALA A 141 0.88 10.12 -4.69
C ALA A 141 0.50 9.96 -3.22
N SER A 142 1.48 10.03 -2.27
CA SER A 142 1.20 10.01 -0.84
C SER A 142 0.36 11.22 -0.40
N ILE A 143 0.68 12.44 -0.90
CA ILE A 143 -0.06 13.65 -0.55
C ILE A 143 -1.52 13.54 -1.02
N MET A 144 -1.75 13.14 -2.26
CA MET A 144 -3.10 13.00 -2.83
C MET A 144 -3.90 11.87 -2.15
N ILE A 145 -3.27 10.73 -1.86
CA ILE A 145 -3.99 9.60 -1.26
C ILE A 145 -4.28 9.86 0.22
N SER A 146 -3.30 10.23 1.02
CA SER A 146 -3.51 10.45 2.46
C SER A 146 -4.23 11.78 2.77
N GLY A 147 -4.05 12.81 1.95
CA GLY A 147 -4.66 14.13 2.17
C GLY A 147 -6.04 14.28 1.54
N PHE A 148 -6.26 13.68 0.36
CA PHE A 148 -7.50 13.86 -0.39
C PHE A 148 -8.36 12.59 -0.47
N HIS A 149 -7.79 11.44 -0.88
CA HIS A 149 -8.58 10.23 -1.13
C HIS A 149 -9.32 9.73 0.12
N GLY A 150 -8.60 9.60 1.25
CA GLY A 150 -9.20 9.17 2.52
C GLY A 150 -9.35 7.65 2.64
N ASN A 151 -8.21 6.96 2.83
CA ASN A 151 -8.17 5.51 2.99
C ASN A 151 -7.19 5.09 4.12
N THR A 152 -7.31 3.84 4.58
CA THR A 152 -6.49 3.26 5.67
C THR A 152 -5.17 2.66 5.20
N ASP A 153 -4.91 2.64 3.91
CA ASP A 153 -3.73 2.01 3.31
C ASP A 153 -2.38 2.50 3.87
N PRO A 154 -2.17 3.80 4.13
CA PRO A 154 -0.93 4.28 4.74
C PRO A 154 -0.67 3.69 6.12
N ILE A 155 -1.72 3.43 6.93
CA ILE A 155 -1.60 2.82 8.25
C ILE A 155 -1.10 1.38 8.12
N MET A 156 -1.68 0.63 7.19
CA MET A 156 -1.26 -0.74 6.87
C MET A 156 0.23 -0.78 6.45
N VAL A 157 0.65 0.11 5.56
CA VAL A 157 2.04 0.18 5.06
C VAL A 157 3.02 0.50 6.19
N MET A 158 2.70 1.47 7.05
CA MET A 158 3.52 1.81 8.21
C MET A 158 3.73 0.59 9.13
N LEU A 159 2.68 -0.20 9.36
CA LEU A 159 2.76 -1.39 10.20
C LEU A 159 3.58 -2.53 9.57
N ILE A 160 3.53 -2.70 8.24
CA ILE A 160 4.43 -3.61 7.51
C ILE A 160 5.88 -3.16 7.66
N LEU A 161 6.15 -1.88 7.49
CA LEU A 161 7.49 -1.30 7.68
C LEU A 161 7.98 -1.46 9.12
N LEU A 162 7.10 -1.30 10.11
CA LEU A 162 7.41 -1.56 11.52
C LEU A 162 7.78 -3.02 11.74
N CYS A 163 7.04 -3.96 11.16
CA CYS A 163 7.37 -5.39 11.22
C CYS A 163 8.79 -5.65 10.66
N ILE A 164 9.09 -5.12 9.48
CA ILE A 164 10.40 -5.28 8.84
C ILE A 164 11.51 -4.65 9.69
N TYR A 165 11.31 -3.43 10.19
CA TYR A 165 12.25 -2.76 11.06
C TYR A 165 12.57 -3.59 12.30
N LEU A 166 11.54 -4.13 12.98
CA LEU A 166 11.72 -4.94 14.18
C LEU A 166 12.53 -6.21 13.90
N ILE A 167 12.31 -6.86 12.75
CA ILE A 167 13.08 -8.05 12.33
C ILE A 167 14.52 -7.67 12.05
N GLU A 168 14.76 -6.64 11.25
CA GLU A 168 16.10 -6.24 10.84
C GLU A 168 16.91 -5.64 11.97
N ALA A 169 16.26 -5.01 12.95
CA ALA A 169 16.87 -4.52 14.19
C ALA A 169 17.07 -5.63 15.25
N GLY A 170 16.79 -6.89 14.93
CA GLY A 170 16.96 -8.03 15.83
C GLY A 170 16.05 -8.01 17.06
N ARG A 171 14.91 -7.33 16.98
CA ARG A 171 13.93 -7.28 18.08
C ARG A 171 13.22 -8.63 18.25
N PRO A 172 12.57 -8.90 19.40
CA PRO A 172 11.86 -10.14 19.63
C PRO A 172 10.86 -10.44 18.50
N ALA A 173 10.88 -11.68 17.98
CA ALA A 173 10.08 -12.08 16.82
C ALA A 173 8.57 -11.90 17.03
N TRP A 174 8.08 -12.07 18.28
CA TRP A 174 6.68 -11.86 18.59
C TRP A 174 6.23 -10.40 18.42
N LEU A 175 7.10 -9.41 18.68
CA LEU A 175 6.79 -7.99 18.42
C LEU A 175 6.64 -7.72 16.92
N ALA A 176 7.53 -8.27 16.12
CA ALA A 176 7.42 -8.16 14.66
C ALA A 176 6.15 -8.87 14.14
N GLY A 177 5.84 -10.04 14.71
CA GLY A 177 4.58 -10.73 14.44
C GLY A 177 3.38 -9.88 14.81
N ALA A 178 3.39 -9.25 15.99
CA ALA A 178 2.32 -8.35 16.44
C ALA A 178 2.11 -7.17 15.48
N ALA A 179 3.20 -6.58 14.96
CA ALA A 179 3.10 -5.50 13.97
C ALA A 179 2.46 -5.98 12.64
N LEU A 180 2.81 -7.19 12.17
CA LEU A 180 2.15 -7.80 11.00
C LEU A 180 0.68 -8.12 11.29
N GLY A 181 0.37 -8.66 12.47
CA GLY A 181 -1.00 -8.94 12.91
C GLY A 181 -1.85 -7.66 12.95
N MET A 182 -1.29 -6.55 13.41
CA MET A 182 -1.97 -5.25 13.38
C MET A 182 -2.19 -4.77 11.92
N ALA A 183 -1.21 -4.94 11.02
CA ALA A 183 -1.38 -4.64 9.61
C ALA A 183 -2.51 -5.46 8.97
N LEU A 184 -2.60 -6.76 9.31
CA LEU A 184 -3.68 -7.65 8.87
C LEU A 184 -5.06 -7.24 9.42
N ASN A 185 -5.10 -6.63 10.60
CA ASN A 185 -6.32 -6.08 11.18
C ASN A 185 -6.79 -4.78 10.49
N ILE A 186 -5.91 -4.10 9.75
CA ILE A 186 -6.28 -2.96 8.89
C ILE A 186 -6.79 -3.47 7.53
N LYS A 187 -6.05 -4.38 6.92
CA LYS A 187 -6.37 -4.94 5.59
C LYS A 187 -5.73 -6.32 5.44
N ILE A 188 -6.34 -7.23 4.69
CA ILE A 188 -5.82 -8.59 4.51
C ILE A 188 -4.54 -8.66 3.62
N VAL A 189 -4.32 -7.64 2.80
CA VAL A 189 -3.21 -7.59 1.83
C VAL A 189 -1.81 -7.85 2.42
N PRO A 190 -1.46 -7.45 3.65
CA PRO A 190 -0.17 -7.78 4.26
C PRO A 190 0.18 -9.26 4.28
N ILE A 191 -0.79 -10.17 4.13
CA ILE A 191 -0.55 -11.62 4.00
C ILE A 191 0.39 -11.95 2.82
N LEU A 192 0.42 -11.12 1.78
CA LEU A 192 1.28 -11.29 0.62
C LEU A 192 2.77 -11.23 0.93
N PHE A 193 3.15 -10.52 2.00
CA PHE A 193 4.53 -10.43 2.47
C PHE A 193 4.91 -11.56 3.43
N ALA A 194 3.92 -12.28 3.97
CA ALA A 194 4.15 -13.31 4.96
C ALA A 194 5.11 -14.43 4.49
N PRO A 195 5.08 -14.95 3.24
CA PRO A 195 6.02 -15.96 2.79
C PRO A 195 7.48 -15.49 2.86
N ALA A 196 7.79 -14.27 2.40
CA ALA A 196 9.14 -13.71 2.46
C ALA A 196 9.57 -13.43 3.90
N ILE A 197 8.69 -12.88 4.73
CA ILE A 197 8.96 -12.61 6.14
C ILE A 197 9.24 -13.90 6.90
N LEU A 198 8.42 -14.94 6.72
CA LEU A 198 8.58 -16.25 7.38
C LEU A 198 9.86 -16.98 6.91
N ALA A 199 10.26 -16.80 5.66
CA ALA A 199 11.53 -17.33 5.19
C ALA A 199 12.75 -16.65 5.85
N TYR A 200 12.60 -15.37 6.19
CA TYR A 200 13.66 -14.55 6.79
C TYR A 200 13.77 -14.69 8.32
N VAL A 201 12.62 -14.86 9.01
CA VAL A 201 12.56 -14.90 10.48
C VAL A 201 13.09 -16.23 11.03
N ARG A 202 14.01 -16.16 12.03
CA ARG A 202 14.57 -17.35 12.68
C ARG A 202 13.59 -18.03 13.64
N ARG A 203 12.87 -17.25 14.47
CA ARG A 203 11.94 -17.75 15.50
C ARG A 203 10.51 -17.71 14.99
N ARG A 204 10.22 -18.49 13.94
CA ARG A 204 8.93 -18.53 13.26
C ARG A 204 7.72 -18.76 14.18
N PRO A 205 7.74 -19.71 15.15
CA PRO A 205 6.61 -19.91 16.04
C PRO A 205 6.26 -18.66 16.86
N GLN A 206 7.28 -17.98 17.43
CA GLN A 206 7.05 -16.75 18.19
C GLN A 206 6.47 -15.64 17.33
N PHE A 207 6.95 -15.52 16.09
CA PHE A 207 6.41 -14.55 15.11
C PHE A 207 4.94 -14.83 14.78
N VAL A 208 4.60 -16.09 14.46
CA VAL A 208 3.24 -16.50 14.13
C VAL A 208 2.31 -16.32 15.34
N LEU A 209 2.75 -16.69 16.55
CA LEU A 209 1.96 -16.48 17.77
C LEU A 209 1.71 -15.00 18.03
N GLY A 210 2.70 -14.13 17.83
CA GLY A 210 2.51 -12.68 17.98
C GLY A 210 1.53 -12.12 16.97
N ALA A 211 1.60 -12.55 15.70
CA ALA A 211 0.66 -12.13 14.67
C ALA A 211 -0.76 -12.64 14.95
N ALA A 212 -0.91 -13.93 15.26
CA ALA A 212 -2.20 -14.54 15.55
C ALA A 212 -2.87 -13.92 16.77
N ALA A 213 -2.12 -13.68 17.86
CA ALA A 213 -2.65 -13.05 19.06
C ALA A 213 -3.27 -11.68 18.76
N VAL A 214 -2.60 -10.84 17.98
CA VAL A 214 -3.10 -9.51 17.63
C VAL A 214 -4.30 -9.60 16.67
N VAL A 215 -4.27 -10.51 15.69
CA VAL A 215 -5.42 -10.72 14.79
C VAL A 215 -6.65 -11.18 15.58
N ILE A 216 -6.46 -12.13 16.48
CA ILE A 216 -7.56 -12.65 17.34
C ILE A 216 -8.08 -11.55 18.25
N LEU A 217 -7.22 -10.85 18.99
CA LEU A 217 -7.64 -9.80 19.91
C LEU A 217 -8.37 -8.65 19.20
N GLY A 218 -7.92 -8.26 18.02
CA GLY A 218 -8.56 -7.20 17.22
C GLY A 218 -9.88 -7.63 16.59
N GLY A 219 -10.04 -8.92 16.25
CA GLY A 219 -11.23 -9.46 15.59
C GLY A 219 -12.26 -10.05 16.55
N MET A 220 -11.82 -10.60 17.69
CA MET A 220 -12.63 -11.42 18.59
C MET A 220 -13.94 -10.76 19.06
N PRO A 221 -13.98 -9.48 19.47
CA PRO A 221 -15.21 -8.86 19.91
C PRO A 221 -16.36 -8.91 18.90
N TYR A 222 -16.02 -9.04 17.62
CA TYR A 222 -16.96 -9.02 16.50
C TYR A 222 -17.18 -10.38 15.88
N MET A 223 -16.10 -11.17 15.72
CA MET A 223 -16.14 -12.48 15.07
C MET A 223 -16.97 -13.51 15.88
N ALA A 224 -17.10 -13.32 17.20
CA ALA A 224 -17.94 -14.20 18.03
C ALA A 224 -19.41 -14.22 17.60
N GLN A 225 -19.89 -13.20 16.87
CA GLN A 225 -21.29 -13.10 16.45
C GLN A 225 -21.61 -13.95 15.21
N ASP A 226 -20.76 -13.90 14.17
CA ASP A 226 -20.91 -14.69 12.93
C ASP A 226 -19.55 -14.80 12.23
N PRO A 227 -18.67 -15.74 12.65
CA PRO A 227 -17.29 -15.81 12.15
C PRO A 227 -17.22 -16.16 10.66
N LEU A 228 -18.16 -16.99 10.15
CA LEU A 228 -18.16 -17.41 8.75
C LEU A 228 -18.55 -16.25 7.82
N LEU A 229 -19.54 -15.47 8.18
CA LEU A 229 -19.95 -14.29 7.42
C LEU A 229 -18.78 -13.31 7.32
N ILE A 230 -18.14 -12.97 8.45
CA ILE A 230 -17.05 -12.01 8.50
C ILE A 230 -15.84 -12.52 7.71
N ALA A 231 -15.46 -13.77 7.91
CA ALA A 231 -14.36 -14.39 7.16
C ALA A 231 -14.63 -14.38 5.65
N ASN A 232 -15.82 -14.74 5.20
CA ASN A 232 -16.20 -14.72 3.80
C ASN A 232 -16.16 -13.29 3.20
N ARG A 233 -16.56 -12.28 3.95
CA ARG A 233 -16.50 -10.88 3.48
C ARG A 233 -15.07 -10.39 3.34
N VAL A 234 -14.22 -10.65 4.34
CA VAL A 234 -12.82 -10.18 4.37
C VAL A 234 -11.95 -10.93 3.37
N LEU A 235 -12.05 -12.26 3.32
CA LEU A 235 -11.24 -13.11 2.43
C LEU A 235 -11.77 -13.14 0.99
N GLY A 236 -13.06 -12.97 0.82
CA GLY A 236 -13.73 -12.91 -0.48
C GLY A 236 -13.56 -11.59 -1.22
N TYR A 237 -12.90 -10.61 -0.61
CA TYR A 237 -12.67 -9.32 -1.25
C TYR A 237 -11.94 -9.45 -2.60
N SER A 238 -12.48 -8.77 -3.59
CA SER A 238 -11.81 -8.50 -4.87
C SER A 238 -12.06 -7.05 -5.25
N SER A 239 -11.02 -6.33 -5.67
CA SER A 239 -11.14 -5.02 -6.30
C SER A 239 -11.72 -5.17 -7.70
N ASN A 240 -12.09 -4.06 -8.35
CA ASN A 240 -12.64 -4.06 -9.70
C ASN A 240 -11.69 -4.78 -10.69
N PRO A 241 -12.13 -5.90 -11.32
CA PRO A 241 -11.20 -6.81 -12.01
C PRO A 241 -10.83 -6.40 -13.43
N VAL A 242 -11.39 -5.30 -13.97
CA VAL A 242 -11.24 -4.95 -15.41
C VAL A 242 -10.43 -3.67 -15.63
N ASP A 243 -10.17 -2.92 -14.58
CA ASP A 243 -9.68 -1.54 -14.69
C ASP A 243 -8.19 -1.37 -14.43
N TRP A 244 -7.36 -2.41 -14.66
CA TRP A 244 -5.92 -2.30 -14.41
C TRP A 244 -5.08 -3.30 -15.20
N GLY A 245 -3.92 -2.86 -15.70
CA GLY A 245 -2.84 -3.71 -16.18
C GLY A 245 -3.25 -4.82 -17.17
N PHE A 246 -2.87 -6.05 -16.85
CA PHE A 246 -3.18 -7.20 -17.69
C PHE A 246 -4.68 -7.43 -17.91
N PRO A 247 -5.58 -7.38 -16.91
CA PRO A 247 -7.02 -7.48 -17.13
C PRO A 247 -7.53 -6.48 -18.16
N ARG A 248 -7.14 -5.19 -18.04
CA ARG A 248 -7.53 -4.15 -19.00
C ARG A 248 -6.98 -4.42 -20.40
N LEU A 249 -5.70 -4.81 -20.48
CA LEU A 249 -5.06 -5.12 -21.77
C LEU A 249 -5.76 -6.29 -22.47
N ILE A 250 -6.04 -7.37 -21.75
CA ILE A 250 -6.73 -8.54 -22.29
C ILE A 250 -8.15 -8.20 -22.69
N GLN A 251 -8.87 -7.40 -21.89
CA GLN A 251 -10.21 -6.94 -22.23
C GLN A 251 -10.22 -6.10 -23.52
N ALA A 252 -9.20 -5.26 -23.71
CA ALA A 252 -9.08 -4.43 -24.91
C ALA A 252 -8.70 -5.21 -26.16
N LEU A 253 -7.80 -6.21 -26.05
CA LEU A 253 -7.28 -6.96 -27.19
C LEU A 253 -8.11 -8.21 -27.56
N ALA A 254 -8.72 -8.84 -26.57
CA ALA A 254 -9.47 -10.08 -26.74
C ALA A 254 -10.70 -10.13 -25.80
N PRO A 255 -11.69 -9.26 -26.05
CA PRO A 255 -12.90 -9.21 -25.23
C PRO A 255 -13.68 -10.53 -25.33
N GLY A 256 -14.49 -10.83 -24.30
CA GLY A 256 -15.34 -12.02 -24.28
C GLY A 256 -14.68 -13.21 -23.57
N ARG A 257 -14.59 -14.39 -24.22
CA ARG A 257 -14.21 -15.65 -23.56
C ARG A 257 -12.81 -15.60 -22.92
N LEU A 258 -11.81 -15.03 -23.59
CA LEU A 258 -10.44 -14.95 -23.06
C LEU A 258 -10.37 -14.05 -21.83
N SER A 259 -11.03 -12.89 -21.87
CA SER A 259 -11.11 -11.98 -20.72
C SER A 259 -11.81 -12.66 -19.52
N ALA A 260 -12.92 -13.39 -19.76
CA ALA A 260 -13.61 -14.13 -18.71
C ALA A 260 -12.75 -15.24 -18.09
N VAL A 261 -12.03 -16.02 -18.92
CA VAL A 261 -11.09 -17.05 -18.45
C VAL A 261 -9.96 -16.41 -17.65
N TYR A 262 -9.37 -15.32 -18.15
CA TYR A 262 -8.32 -14.63 -17.40
C TYR A 262 -8.82 -14.13 -16.03
N ALA A 263 -10.00 -13.50 -15.99
CA ALA A 263 -10.57 -13.00 -14.74
C ALA A 263 -10.74 -14.11 -13.67
N SER A 264 -11.07 -15.36 -14.09
CA SER A 264 -11.21 -16.49 -13.17
C SER A 264 -9.88 -16.99 -12.59
N VAL A 265 -8.76 -16.83 -13.31
CA VAL A 265 -7.44 -17.32 -12.89
C VAL A 265 -6.48 -16.22 -12.44
N ALA A 266 -6.81 -14.95 -12.63
CA ALA A 266 -5.92 -13.82 -12.36
C ALA A 266 -5.48 -13.73 -10.88
N LYS A 267 -6.40 -13.96 -9.93
CA LYS A 267 -6.08 -13.97 -8.50
C LYS A 267 -5.12 -15.11 -8.12
N PRO A 268 -5.36 -16.38 -8.47
CA PRO A 268 -4.37 -17.43 -8.22
C PRO A 268 -3.05 -17.22 -8.96
N LEU A 269 -3.04 -16.66 -10.18
CA LEU A 269 -1.80 -16.33 -10.89
C LEU A 269 -0.98 -15.26 -10.16
N ALA A 270 -1.62 -14.20 -9.65
CA ALA A 270 -0.95 -13.19 -8.87
C ALA A 270 -0.34 -13.77 -7.58
N LEU A 271 -1.06 -14.63 -6.86
CA LEU A 271 -0.56 -15.32 -5.67
C LEU A 271 0.60 -16.26 -6.01
N ALA A 272 0.48 -17.04 -7.09
CA ALA A 272 1.55 -17.92 -7.56
C ALA A 272 2.82 -17.13 -7.92
N SER A 273 2.68 -15.98 -8.58
CA SER A 273 3.80 -15.11 -8.92
C SER A 273 4.58 -14.64 -7.68
N ILE A 274 3.89 -14.30 -6.59
CA ILE A 274 4.51 -13.90 -5.32
C ILE A 274 5.21 -15.09 -4.65
N LEU A 275 4.60 -16.28 -4.65
CA LEU A 275 5.21 -17.48 -4.08
C LEU A 275 6.46 -17.87 -4.88
N ILE A 276 6.39 -17.84 -6.21
CA ILE A 276 7.54 -18.10 -7.10
C ILE A 276 8.64 -17.08 -6.85
N ALA A 277 8.32 -15.79 -6.75
CA ALA A 277 9.28 -14.74 -6.45
C ALA A 277 9.94 -14.97 -5.08
N THR A 278 9.16 -15.32 -4.05
CA THR A 278 9.68 -15.65 -2.72
C THR A 278 10.60 -16.86 -2.75
N PHE A 279 10.19 -17.94 -3.43
CA PHE A 279 11.03 -19.13 -3.60
C PHE A 279 12.32 -18.79 -4.35
N TRP A 280 12.22 -18.02 -5.43
CA TRP A 280 13.39 -17.56 -6.20
C TRP A 280 14.36 -16.75 -5.32
N MET A 281 13.88 -15.83 -4.49
CA MET A 281 14.72 -15.06 -3.57
C MET A 281 15.43 -15.93 -2.54
N ASN A 282 14.79 -17.01 -2.08
CA ASN A 282 15.34 -17.90 -1.05
C ASN A 282 16.19 -19.05 -1.62
N SER A 283 15.91 -19.54 -2.84
CA SER A 283 16.64 -20.65 -3.47
C SER A 283 18.02 -20.26 -3.97
N ARG A 284 18.26 -19.00 -4.27
CA ARG A 284 19.58 -18.53 -4.68
C ARG A 284 20.42 -18.17 -3.48
N ARG A 285 21.72 -18.53 -3.53
CA ARG A 285 22.74 -18.12 -2.55
C ARG A 285 22.90 -16.58 -2.42
N VAL A 286 22.15 -15.81 -3.17
CA VAL A 286 21.85 -14.38 -3.00
C VAL A 286 21.14 -14.07 -1.66
N ALA A 287 20.99 -15.06 -0.97
CA ALA A 287 20.37 -15.38 0.30
C ALA A 287 20.67 -14.45 1.46
N LYS A 288 20.70 -13.22 1.39
CA LYS A 288 20.64 -12.31 2.54
C LYS A 288 20.40 -10.86 2.08
N ALA A 289 19.73 -10.69 0.94
CA ALA A 289 19.23 -9.37 0.63
C ALA A 289 18.36 -8.89 1.81
N PRO A 290 18.48 -7.64 2.23
CA PRO A 290 17.67 -7.08 3.29
C PRO A 290 16.17 -7.35 3.05
N LEU A 291 15.43 -7.67 4.10
CA LEU A 291 14.00 -7.97 4.01
C LEU A 291 13.22 -6.81 3.39
N PHE A 292 13.64 -5.56 3.67
CA PHE A 292 13.08 -4.37 3.04
C PHE A 292 13.14 -4.44 1.50
N LEU A 293 14.23 -4.89 0.90
CA LEU A 293 14.34 -5.03 -0.56
C LEU A 293 13.44 -6.15 -1.10
N GLN A 294 13.36 -7.27 -0.38
CA GLN A 294 12.50 -8.39 -0.77
C GLN A 294 11.02 -7.98 -0.76
N CYS A 295 10.57 -7.29 0.30
CA CYS A 295 9.21 -6.80 0.40
C CYS A 295 8.91 -5.70 -0.63
N GLY A 296 9.88 -4.81 -0.93
CA GLY A 296 9.74 -3.83 -2.00
C GLY A 296 9.52 -4.49 -3.36
N PHE A 297 10.29 -5.53 -3.69
CA PHE A 297 10.08 -6.31 -4.91
C PHE A 297 8.67 -6.93 -4.96
N ILE A 298 8.23 -7.56 -3.87
CA ILE A 298 6.88 -8.16 -3.78
C ILE A 298 5.79 -7.10 -3.98
N ALA A 299 5.94 -5.90 -3.37
CA ALA A 299 4.95 -4.84 -3.50
C ALA A 299 4.77 -4.38 -4.95
N PHE A 300 5.87 -4.12 -5.66
CA PHE A 300 5.84 -3.73 -7.08
C PHE A 300 5.39 -4.87 -7.98
N LEU A 301 5.89 -6.09 -7.76
CA LEU A 301 5.46 -7.27 -8.52
C LEU A 301 3.96 -7.52 -8.35
N PHE A 302 3.46 -7.44 -7.12
CA PHE A 302 2.03 -7.65 -6.86
C PHE A 302 1.17 -6.66 -7.64
N LEU A 303 1.45 -5.35 -7.55
CA LEU A 303 0.65 -4.37 -8.28
C LEU A 303 0.78 -4.49 -9.81
N PHE A 304 1.92 -4.97 -10.30
CA PHE A 304 2.10 -5.23 -11.72
C PHE A 304 1.24 -6.39 -12.23
N VAL A 305 1.09 -7.47 -11.42
CA VAL A 305 0.29 -8.65 -11.79
C VAL A 305 -1.10 -8.67 -11.17
N ALA A 306 -1.49 -7.62 -10.45
CA ALA A 306 -2.73 -7.59 -9.69
C ALA A 306 -3.96 -7.79 -10.59
N PRO A 307 -4.93 -8.62 -10.16
CA PRO A 307 -6.14 -8.90 -10.91
C PRO A 307 -7.13 -7.73 -10.92
N GLY A 308 -6.94 -6.76 -10.04
CA GLY A 308 -7.76 -5.57 -9.92
C GLY A 308 -7.01 -4.48 -9.16
N PHE A 309 -7.53 -3.25 -9.20
CA PHE A 309 -6.83 -2.08 -8.73
C PHE A 309 -7.77 -1.06 -8.06
N GLY A 310 -7.21 -0.33 -7.13
CA GLY A 310 -7.75 0.90 -6.60
C GLY A 310 -6.64 1.94 -6.62
N VAL A 311 -6.93 3.17 -6.99
CA VAL A 311 -5.91 4.24 -7.12
C VAL A 311 -5.14 4.47 -5.83
N GLN A 312 -5.76 4.22 -4.68
CA GLN A 312 -5.13 4.29 -3.36
C GLN A 312 -4.00 3.27 -3.15
N TYR A 313 -3.92 2.19 -3.95
CA TYR A 313 -2.84 1.20 -3.84
C TYR A 313 -1.48 1.75 -4.25
N LEU A 314 -1.43 2.86 -4.98
CA LEU A 314 -0.17 3.54 -5.29
C LEU A 314 0.55 4.05 -4.02
N ALA A 315 -0.17 4.32 -2.92
CA ALA A 315 0.45 4.64 -1.64
C ALA A 315 1.30 3.48 -1.09
N TRP A 316 0.96 2.22 -1.43
CA TRP A 316 1.72 1.06 -0.95
C TRP A 316 3.15 1.03 -1.48
N LEU A 317 3.41 1.65 -2.65
CA LEU A 317 4.69 1.59 -3.33
C LEU A 317 5.66 2.69 -2.89
N VAL A 318 5.14 3.80 -2.38
CA VAL A 318 5.92 5.01 -2.08
C VAL A 318 7.13 4.77 -1.18
N PRO A 319 7.02 4.10 -0.01
CA PRO A 319 8.15 3.94 0.90
C PRO A 319 9.29 3.10 0.32
N TRP A 320 8.97 2.12 -0.53
CA TRP A 320 9.97 1.23 -1.12
C TRP A 320 10.85 1.95 -2.13
N CYS A 321 10.37 3.01 -2.76
CA CYS A 321 11.15 3.83 -3.69
C CYS A 321 12.47 4.35 -3.07
N ALA A 322 12.53 4.50 -1.75
CA ALA A 322 13.73 4.94 -1.04
C ALA A 322 14.94 4.01 -1.23
N ALA A 323 14.73 2.74 -1.56
CA ALA A 323 15.80 1.78 -1.80
C ALA A 323 16.47 1.92 -3.16
N LEU A 324 15.85 2.58 -4.12
CA LEU A 324 16.29 2.65 -5.51
C LEU A 324 16.94 4.00 -5.86
N THR A 325 17.58 4.06 -7.01
CA THR A 325 18.10 5.32 -7.56
C THR A 325 16.98 6.16 -8.13
N VAL A 326 17.16 7.47 -8.18
CA VAL A 326 16.17 8.38 -8.79
C VAL A 326 15.87 7.99 -10.23
N GLY A 327 16.90 7.65 -11.03
CA GLY A 327 16.72 7.21 -12.41
C GLY A 327 15.81 5.99 -12.55
N SER A 328 15.84 5.06 -11.57
CA SER A 328 15.00 3.86 -11.58
C SER A 328 13.53 4.13 -11.20
N ILE A 329 13.24 5.26 -10.52
CA ILE A 329 11.90 5.53 -9.99
C ILE A 329 11.24 6.77 -10.59
N VAL A 330 11.98 7.61 -11.33
CA VAL A 330 11.45 8.89 -11.83
C VAL A 330 10.24 8.69 -12.74
N PHE A 331 10.26 7.69 -13.60
CA PHE A 331 9.14 7.41 -14.48
C PHE A 331 7.89 6.99 -13.69
N TYR A 332 8.06 6.17 -12.64
CA TYR A 332 6.96 5.84 -11.72
C TYR A 332 6.41 7.09 -11.03
N TYR A 333 7.27 7.96 -10.53
CA TYR A 333 6.81 9.20 -9.85
C TYR A 333 6.02 10.10 -10.78
N VAL A 334 6.50 10.33 -12.00
CA VAL A 334 5.82 11.17 -12.98
C VAL A 334 4.50 10.55 -13.41
N SER A 335 4.51 9.27 -13.82
CA SER A 335 3.32 8.59 -14.33
C SER A 335 2.24 8.38 -13.25
N SER A 336 2.62 7.99 -12.02
CA SER A 336 1.67 7.83 -10.93
C SER A 336 1.05 9.17 -10.48
N THR A 337 1.85 10.24 -10.45
CA THR A 337 1.38 11.59 -10.15
C THR A 337 0.40 12.08 -11.23
N ALA A 338 0.77 11.97 -12.50
CA ALA A 338 -0.07 12.39 -13.62
C ALA A 338 -1.38 11.58 -13.69
N PHE A 339 -1.29 10.26 -13.47
CA PHE A 339 -2.47 9.40 -13.44
C PHE A 339 -3.42 9.78 -12.31
N LEU A 340 -2.94 9.90 -11.06
CA LEU A 340 -3.78 10.28 -9.92
C LEU A 340 -4.41 11.67 -10.11
N PHE A 341 -3.62 12.64 -10.58
CA PHE A 341 -4.12 13.97 -10.84
C PHE A 341 -5.22 13.97 -11.91
N ALA A 342 -5.02 13.22 -13.01
CA ALA A 342 -6.01 13.07 -14.07
C ALA A 342 -7.28 12.37 -13.58
N ALA A 343 -7.13 11.27 -12.82
CA ALA A 343 -8.24 10.51 -12.27
C ALA A 343 -9.10 11.38 -11.32
N TYR A 344 -8.48 12.05 -10.36
CA TYR A 344 -9.24 12.91 -9.44
C TYR A 344 -9.84 14.13 -10.12
N THR A 345 -9.16 14.71 -11.11
CA THR A 345 -9.71 15.82 -11.91
C THR A 345 -10.91 15.35 -12.73
N LEU A 346 -10.81 14.17 -13.33
CA LEU A 346 -11.91 13.56 -14.07
C LEU A 346 -13.12 13.30 -13.15
N TRP A 347 -12.89 12.65 -12.02
CA TRP A 347 -13.92 12.26 -11.05
C TRP A 347 -14.53 13.44 -10.29
N SER A 348 -13.82 14.57 -10.17
CA SER A 348 -14.34 15.81 -9.57
C SER A 348 -15.02 16.74 -10.59
N GLY A 349 -14.98 16.40 -11.88
CA GLY A 349 -15.46 17.28 -12.93
C GLY A 349 -14.56 18.49 -13.23
N GLY A 350 -13.37 18.58 -12.60
CA GLY A 350 -12.40 19.65 -12.76
C GLY A 350 -11.48 19.84 -11.55
N PHE A 351 -10.59 20.83 -11.62
CA PHE A 351 -9.74 21.28 -10.53
C PHE A 351 -10.12 22.72 -10.16
N PRO A 352 -10.12 23.13 -8.88
CA PRO A 352 -9.71 22.38 -7.67
C PRO A 352 -10.72 21.29 -7.27
N TRP A 353 -10.19 20.19 -6.70
CA TRP A 353 -11.02 19.08 -6.25
C TRP A 353 -11.78 19.40 -4.96
N TYR A 354 -13.04 18.98 -4.90
CA TYR A 354 -13.81 18.96 -3.65
C TYR A 354 -14.26 17.54 -3.32
N LEU A 355 -15.09 16.94 -4.17
CA LEU A 355 -15.46 15.53 -4.14
C LEU A 355 -15.11 14.89 -5.49
N ALA A 356 -14.44 13.76 -5.45
CA ALA A 356 -14.14 12.95 -6.63
C ALA A 356 -14.89 11.61 -6.55
N SER A 357 -15.83 11.38 -7.45
CA SER A 357 -16.59 10.14 -7.50
C SER A 357 -16.36 9.41 -8.82
N SER A 358 -15.78 8.21 -8.74
CA SER A 358 -15.61 7.32 -9.89
C SER A 358 -16.93 6.76 -10.42
N LEU A 359 -18.01 6.96 -9.68
CA LEU A 359 -19.37 6.48 -10.02
C LEU A 359 -20.13 7.46 -10.94
N GLU A 360 -19.62 8.69 -11.10
CA GLU A 360 -20.21 9.68 -11.98
C GLU A 360 -19.90 9.40 -13.46
N PRO A 361 -20.81 9.69 -14.39
CA PRO A 361 -20.58 9.57 -15.83
C PRO A 361 -19.38 10.43 -16.29
N GLN A 362 -18.44 9.83 -17.01
CA GLN A 362 -17.17 10.47 -17.37
C GLN A 362 -17.18 10.95 -18.85
N LYS A 363 -16.53 12.11 -19.10
CA LYS A 363 -16.34 12.62 -20.47
C LYS A 363 -15.39 11.70 -21.25
N PRO A 364 -15.75 11.19 -22.46
CA PRO A 364 -14.97 10.15 -23.15
C PRO A 364 -13.50 10.51 -23.42
N ARG A 365 -13.20 11.76 -23.84
CA ARG A 365 -11.81 12.19 -24.11
C ARG A 365 -10.97 12.24 -22.85
N ALA A 366 -11.51 12.74 -21.74
CA ALA A 366 -10.80 12.80 -20.47
C ALA A 366 -10.60 11.39 -19.89
N ALA A 367 -11.57 10.51 -20.07
CA ALA A 367 -11.42 9.09 -19.69
C ALA A 367 -10.30 8.41 -20.48
N LEU A 368 -10.17 8.65 -21.79
CA LEU A 368 -9.08 8.09 -22.61
C LEU A 368 -7.71 8.55 -22.12
N ILE A 369 -7.53 9.85 -21.83
CA ILE A 369 -6.25 10.37 -21.29
C ILE A 369 -5.92 9.68 -19.96
N THR A 370 -6.89 9.53 -19.07
CA THR A 370 -6.71 8.87 -17.78
C THR A 370 -6.29 7.42 -17.98
N VAL A 371 -6.87 6.68 -18.92
CA VAL A 371 -6.49 5.29 -19.25
C VAL A 371 -5.06 5.22 -19.80
N LEU A 372 -4.64 6.13 -20.65
CA LEU A 372 -3.27 6.16 -21.17
C LEU A 372 -2.24 6.43 -20.04
N LEU A 373 -2.55 7.35 -19.14
CA LEU A 373 -1.70 7.61 -17.97
C LEU A 373 -1.69 6.44 -16.98
N GLU A 374 -2.80 5.75 -16.81
CA GLU A 374 -2.90 4.51 -16.03
C GLU A 374 -1.98 3.43 -16.59
N MET A 375 -2.01 3.21 -17.93
CA MET A 375 -1.15 2.23 -18.59
C MET A 375 0.33 2.61 -18.47
N ALA A 376 0.67 3.89 -18.59
CA ALA A 376 2.03 4.38 -18.36
C ALA A 376 2.48 4.13 -16.90
N CYS A 377 1.59 4.37 -15.93
CA CYS A 377 1.83 4.07 -14.52
C CYS A 377 2.05 2.57 -14.30
N TRP A 378 1.20 1.72 -14.88
CA TRP A 378 1.35 0.27 -14.78
C TRP A 378 2.67 -0.24 -15.37
N ILE A 379 3.06 0.23 -16.55
CA ILE A 379 4.36 -0.09 -17.16
C ILE A 379 5.50 0.33 -16.24
N SER A 380 5.43 1.54 -15.67
CA SER A 380 6.47 2.05 -14.77
C SER A 380 6.62 1.19 -13.52
N ILE A 381 5.52 0.64 -12.97
CA ILE A 381 5.54 -0.31 -11.84
C ILE A 381 6.30 -1.58 -12.22
N GLY A 382 6.07 -2.12 -13.42
CA GLY A 382 6.83 -3.27 -13.95
C GLY A 382 8.33 -2.99 -14.08
N LEU A 383 8.69 -1.80 -14.59
CA LEU A 383 10.11 -1.38 -14.69
C LEU A 383 10.79 -1.25 -13.33
N VAL A 384 10.07 -0.72 -12.33
CA VAL A 384 10.60 -0.64 -10.95
C VAL A 384 10.74 -2.05 -10.35
N ALA A 385 9.81 -2.98 -10.61
CA ALA A 385 9.96 -4.37 -10.19
C ALA A 385 11.22 -5.02 -10.82
N LEU A 386 11.51 -4.74 -12.08
CA LEU A 386 12.76 -5.19 -12.74
C LEU A 386 14.01 -4.59 -12.07
N ALA A 387 14.01 -3.29 -11.75
CA ALA A 387 15.11 -2.64 -11.04
C ALA A 387 15.35 -3.27 -9.63
N TYR A 388 14.27 -3.67 -8.95
CA TYR A 388 14.38 -4.43 -7.70
C TYR A 388 14.99 -5.82 -7.93
N ARG A 389 14.57 -6.53 -8.98
CA ARG A 389 15.12 -7.85 -9.33
C ARG A 389 16.63 -7.77 -9.60
N GLU A 390 17.08 -6.76 -10.34
CA GLU A 390 18.50 -6.53 -10.59
C GLU A 390 19.27 -6.24 -9.29
N LYS A 391 18.71 -5.42 -8.40
CA LYS A 391 19.31 -5.11 -7.11
C LYS A 391 19.38 -6.31 -6.17
N LEU A 392 18.43 -7.23 -6.24
CA LEU A 392 18.40 -8.49 -5.49
C LEU A 392 19.38 -9.53 -6.05
N ASN A 393 19.78 -9.42 -7.31
CA ASN A 393 20.70 -10.34 -7.99
C ASN A 393 21.73 -9.53 -8.80
N PRO A 394 22.66 -8.83 -8.13
CA PRO A 394 23.68 -8.09 -8.84
C PRO A 394 24.47 -9.04 -9.75
N PRO A 395 24.88 -8.61 -10.95
CA PRO A 395 25.76 -9.41 -11.80
C PRO A 395 27.00 -9.80 -11.00
N SER A 396 27.42 -11.05 -11.14
CA SER A 396 28.72 -11.49 -10.60
C SER A 396 29.80 -10.60 -11.20
N ASP A 397 30.64 -10.01 -10.36
CA ASP A 397 31.79 -9.27 -10.84
C ASP A 397 32.54 -10.12 -11.86
N PRO A 398 32.95 -9.57 -13.01
CA PRO A 398 33.82 -10.29 -13.93
C PRO A 398 35.05 -10.74 -13.14
N PRO A 399 35.54 -11.97 -13.36
CA PRO A 399 36.70 -12.46 -12.63
C PRO A 399 37.80 -11.41 -12.75
N THR A 400 38.17 -10.83 -11.62
CA THR A 400 39.26 -9.84 -11.53
C THR A 400 40.47 -10.48 -12.20
N GLY A 401 41.08 -9.79 -13.15
CA GLY A 401 42.15 -10.33 -14.01
C GLY A 401 43.37 -10.95 -13.29
N GLU A 402 43.46 -10.83 -11.95
CA GLU A 402 44.44 -11.52 -11.12
C GLU A 402 44.26 -13.04 -11.09
N THR A 403 43.06 -13.58 -11.32
CA THR A 403 42.85 -15.03 -11.34
C THR A 403 43.25 -15.67 -12.68
N MET A 404 43.44 -14.89 -13.74
CA MET A 404 43.92 -15.40 -15.03
C MET A 404 45.45 -15.52 -15.07
N LEU A 405 46.19 -14.73 -14.31
CA LEU A 405 47.67 -14.80 -14.31
C LEU A 405 48.21 -15.99 -13.50
N VAL A 406 47.47 -16.53 -12.53
CA VAL A 406 47.91 -17.69 -11.71
C VAL A 406 47.64 -19.01 -12.49
N LYS A 407 46.78 -19.07 -13.47
CA LYS A 407 46.52 -20.29 -14.27
C LYS A 407 47.45 -20.44 -15.50
N GLN A 408 48.23 -19.40 -15.81
CA GLN A 408 49.25 -19.50 -16.88
C GLN A 408 50.66 -19.76 -16.34
N ALA A 409 50.84 -19.83 -15.02
CA ALA A 409 52.16 -20.10 -14.39
C ALA A 409 52.25 -21.47 -13.69
N SER A 410 51.25 -22.34 -13.87
CA SER A 410 51.26 -23.74 -13.45
C SER A 410 51.08 -24.63 -14.69
#